data_ac21700f732d8cc3af0c31e292f85377
#
_entry.id   ac21700f732d8cc3af0c31e292f85377
#
_cell.length_a   1.000
_cell.length_b   1.000
_cell.length_c   1.000
_cell.angle_alpha   90.00
_cell.angle_beta   90.00
_cell.angle_gamma   90.00
#
_symmetry.space_group_name_H-M   'P 1'
#
loop_
_entity.id
_entity.type
_entity.pdbx_description
1 polymer ?
#
loop_
_entity_poly.entity_id
_entity_poly.type
_entity_poly.pdbx_seq_one_letter_code
_entity_poly.pdbx_strand_id
1 'polypeptide(L)'
;MKWVAVLVLAFVSRYAYAVPAVADYVFDGDTFAAYVAIAPDVDISVRVRLRNIDTPEMHGECDAEIKRANMARERLMELIPVGTVVDLQNIKDDKYLGRIDANVILPDGRDAGRVLINEKLGRPYSGGKRAGWCE
;
A
#
# COMPACT_ATOMS: atom_id res chain seq x y z
N MET A 1 -44.53 -23.38 -31.42
CA MET A 1 -44.11 -22.75 -30.13
C MET A 1 -42.63 -22.44 -30.21
N LYS A 2 -42.27 -21.16 -30.17
CA LYS A 2 -40.87 -20.75 -30.12
C LYS A 2 -40.49 -20.55 -28.69
N TRP A 3 -39.54 -21.30 -28.18
CA TRP A 3 -38.94 -21.10 -26.85
C TRP A 3 -37.94 -19.98 -26.98
N VAL A 4 -38.17 -18.88 -26.28
CA VAL A 4 -37.17 -17.80 -26.14
C VAL A 4 -36.33 -18.18 -24.92
N ALA A 5 -35.12 -18.62 -25.18
CA ALA A 5 -34.15 -18.76 -24.07
C ALA A 5 -33.71 -17.38 -23.65
N VAL A 6 -34.21 -16.93 -22.51
CA VAL A 6 -33.70 -15.69 -21.87
C VAL A 6 -32.36 -16.05 -21.25
N LEU A 7 -31.29 -15.63 -21.92
CA LEU A 7 -29.94 -15.71 -21.36
C LEU A 7 -29.83 -14.65 -20.26
N VAL A 8 -29.98 -15.07 -19.01
CA VAL A 8 -29.68 -14.21 -17.85
C VAL A 8 -28.17 -14.15 -17.75
N LEU A 9 -27.58 -13.11 -18.31
CA LEU A 9 -26.19 -12.76 -18.06
C LEU A 9 -26.11 -12.30 -16.60
N ALA A 10 -25.71 -13.22 -15.72
CA ALA A 10 -25.34 -12.86 -14.36
C ALA A 10 -24.03 -12.06 -14.44
N PHE A 11 -24.14 -10.74 -14.33
CA PHE A 11 -22.99 -9.89 -14.07
C PHE A 11 -22.48 -10.22 -12.66
N VAL A 12 -21.49 -11.08 -12.57
CA VAL A 12 -20.71 -11.23 -11.34
C VAL A 12 -19.86 -9.97 -11.22
N SER A 13 -20.41 -8.98 -10.53
CA SER A 13 -19.62 -7.81 -10.14
C SER A 13 -18.50 -8.29 -9.23
N ARG A 14 -17.29 -8.31 -9.73
CA ARG A 14 -16.11 -8.51 -8.89
C ARG A 14 -15.89 -7.21 -8.11
N TYR A 15 -16.53 -7.12 -6.96
CA TYR A 15 -16.18 -6.07 -6.00
C TYR A 15 -14.75 -6.32 -5.55
N ALA A 16 -13.83 -5.45 -5.95
CA ALA A 16 -12.53 -5.38 -5.30
C ALA A 16 -12.79 -4.96 -3.85
N TYR A 17 -12.56 -5.86 -2.90
CA TYR A 17 -12.71 -5.56 -1.50
C TYR A 17 -11.67 -4.53 -1.10
N ALA A 18 -12.13 -3.31 -0.79
CA ALA A 18 -11.34 -2.30 -0.11
C ALA A 18 -11.54 -2.47 1.40
N VAL A 19 -10.45 -2.57 2.14
CA VAL A 19 -10.47 -2.66 3.61
C VAL A 19 -10.04 -1.32 4.18
N PRO A 20 -10.90 -0.60 4.90
CA PRO A 20 -10.50 0.63 5.56
C PRO A 20 -9.44 0.37 6.63
N ALA A 21 -8.44 1.24 6.69
CA ALA A 21 -7.39 1.20 7.70
C ALA A 21 -7.07 2.61 8.17
N VAL A 22 -6.81 2.76 9.45
CA VAL A 22 -6.44 4.05 10.05
C VAL A 22 -4.93 4.10 10.19
N ALA A 23 -4.30 5.05 9.51
CA ALA A 23 -2.86 5.23 9.54
C ALA A 23 -2.41 5.63 10.94
N ASP A 24 -1.33 5.01 11.42
CA ASP A 24 -0.73 5.28 12.72
C ASP A 24 0.71 5.78 12.56
N TYR A 25 1.66 4.91 12.26
CA TYR A 25 3.06 5.23 12.23
C TYR A 25 3.73 4.84 10.92
N VAL A 26 4.49 5.74 10.31
CA VAL A 26 5.26 5.47 9.09
C VAL A 26 6.68 5.06 9.47
N PHE A 27 7.09 3.84 9.09
CA PHE A 27 8.44 3.31 9.35
C PHE A 27 9.45 3.82 8.33
N ASP A 28 9.08 3.74 7.05
CA ASP A 28 9.89 4.18 5.91
C ASP A 28 8.97 4.54 4.73
N GLY A 29 9.54 4.76 3.55
CA GLY A 29 8.77 5.21 2.39
C GLY A 29 7.75 4.22 1.87
N ASP A 30 7.84 2.93 2.21
CA ASP A 30 6.94 1.91 1.70
C ASP A 30 6.23 1.07 2.78
N THR A 31 6.40 1.38 4.05
CA THR A 31 5.82 0.60 5.15
C THR A 31 5.30 1.49 6.28
N PHE A 32 4.08 1.22 6.72
CA PHE A 32 3.47 1.93 7.85
C PHE A 32 2.61 0.98 8.70
N ALA A 33 2.38 1.38 9.93
CA ALA A 33 1.43 0.70 10.81
C ALA A 33 0.04 1.31 10.64
N ALA A 34 -0.96 0.47 10.69
CA ALA A 34 -2.35 0.87 10.62
C ALA A 34 -3.23 0.01 11.55
N TYR A 35 -4.37 0.55 11.92
CA TYR A 35 -5.41 -0.19 12.64
C TYR A 35 -6.52 -0.60 11.68
N VAL A 36 -6.89 -1.87 11.75
CA VAL A 36 -7.98 -2.45 10.97
C VAL A 36 -9.02 -3.04 11.91
N ALA A 37 -10.28 -2.67 11.73
CA ALA A 37 -11.40 -3.23 12.48
C ALA A 37 -11.67 -4.66 12.02
N ILE A 38 -11.67 -5.60 12.96
CA ILE A 38 -11.98 -7.03 12.71
C ILE A 38 -13.34 -7.45 13.28
N ALA A 39 -13.87 -6.68 14.21
CA ALA A 39 -15.18 -6.87 14.84
C ALA A 39 -15.62 -5.52 15.43
N PRO A 40 -16.91 -5.35 15.83
CA PRO A 40 -17.31 -4.17 16.57
C PRO A 40 -16.43 -3.96 17.80
N ASP A 41 -15.86 -2.77 17.95
CA ASP A 41 -14.98 -2.37 19.05
C ASP A 41 -13.67 -3.18 19.17
N VAL A 42 -13.27 -3.91 18.12
CA VAL A 42 -12.00 -4.65 18.10
C VAL A 42 -11.18 -4.27 16.88
N ASP A 43 -10.09 -3.56 17.12
CA ASP A 43 -9.11 -3.22 16.10
C ASP A 43 -7.83 -4.02 16.29
N ILE A 44 -7.18 -4.36 15.19
CA ILE A 44 -5.84 -4.94 15.21
C ILE A 44 -4.86 -3.98 14.56
N SER A 45 -3.64 -3.95 15.06
CA SER A 45 -2.53 -3.24 14.44
C SER A 45 -1.84 -4.16 13.44
N VAL A 46 -1.67 -3.69 12.21
CA VAL A 46 -0.97 -4.40 11.14
C VAL A 46 0.10 -3.50 10.55
N ARG A 47 1.16 -4.11 10.04
CA ARG A 47 2.11 -3.40 9.18
C ARG A 47 1.67 -3.58 7.74
N VAL A 48 1.60 -2.47 7.01
CA VAL A 48 1.22 -2.44 5.60
C VAL A 48 2.42 -2.04 4.78
N ARG A 49 2.83 -2.91 3.87
CA ARG A 49 3.83 -2.61 2.85
C ARG A 49 3.11 -2.25 1.55
N LEU A 50 3.47 -1.12 0.97
CA LEU A 50 2.93 -0.69 -0.31
C LEU A 50 3.36 -1.68 -1.42
N ARG A 51 2.41 -2.14 -2.21
CA ARG A 51 2.68 -3.05 -3.32
C ARG A 51 3.30 -2.33 -4.52
N ASN A 52 4.10 -3.09 -5.27
CA ASN A 52 4.64 -2.69 -6.58
C ASN A 52 5.59 -1.49 -6.52
N ILE A 53 6.14 -1.21 -5.36
CA ILE A 53 7.10 -0.14 -5.16
C ILE A 53 8.29 -0.61 -4.34
N ASP A 54 9.45 -0.07 -4.64
CA ASP A 54 10.65 -0.12 -3.83
C ASP A 54 11.10 1.30 -3.50
N THR A 55 11.39 1.55 -2.24
CA THR A 55 11.91 2.82 -1.75
C THR A 55 13.31 2.62 -1.15
N PRO A 56 14.14 3.69 -1.08
CA PRO A 56 15.44 3.60 -0.44
C PRO A 56 15.34 3.13 1.01
N GLU A 57 16.37 2.43 1.48
CA GLU A 57 16.43 1.89 2.83
C GLU A 57 16.88 2.93 3.85
N MET A 58 16.21 2.99 5.00
CA MET A 58 16.57 3.88 6.11
C MET A 58 17.96 3.57 6.67
N HIS A 59 18.37 2.30 6.60
CA HIS A 59 19.72 1.84 6.95
C HIS A 59 20.51 1.50 5.68
N GLY A 60 20.46 2.41 4.70
CA GLY A 60 21.07 2.21 3.39
C GLY A 60 22.59 2.16 3.42
N GLU A 61 23.16 1.72 2.29
CA GLU A 61 24.60 1.49 2.13
C GLU A 61 25.42 2.77 1.98
N CYS A 62 24.76 3.91 1.72
CA CYS A 62 25.43 5.21 1.52
C CYS A 62 24.56 6.36 2.02
N ASP A 63 25.18 7.51 2.27
CA ASP A 63 24.48 8.69 2.75
C ASP A 63 23.40 9.18 1.78
N ALA A 64 23.62 9.07 0.48
CA ALA A 64 22.62 9.45 -0.53
C ALA A 64 21.35 8.58 -0.45
N GLU A 65 21.50 7.28 -0.22
CA GLU A 65 20.36 6.37 -0.02
C GLU A 65 19.60 6.72 1.25
N ILE A 66 20.30 6.92 2.35
CA ILE A 66 19.69 7.30 3.65
C ILE A 66 18.93 8.61 3.53
N LYS A 67 19.50 9.61 2.87
CA LYS A 67 18.82 10.88 2.61
C LYS A 67 17.54 10.71 1.80
N ARG A 68 17.61 9.95 0.71
CA ARG A 68 16.42 9.64 -0.12
C ARG A 68 15.37 8.84 0.64
N ALA A 69 15.80 7.92 1.50
CA ALA A 69 14.91 7.14 2.34
C ALA A 69 14.12 8.04 3.29
N ASN A 70 14.79 9.01 3.92
CA ASN A 70 14.14 10.00 4.78
C ASN A 70 13.16 10.87 4.01
N MET A 71 13.50 11.30 2.80
CA MET A 71 12.59 12.07 1.94
C MET A 71 11.34 11.28 1.58
N ALA A 72 11.47 10.01 1.22
CA ALA A 72 10.35 9.14 0.90
C ALA A 72 9.47 8.90 2.13
N ARG A 73 10.07 8.68 3.29
CA ARG A 73 9.35 8.51 4.56
C ARG A 73 8.55 9.77 4.93
N GLU A 74 9.17 10.92 4.87
CA GLU A 74 8.52 12.21 5.16
C GLU A 74 7.34 12.47 4.20
N ARG A 75 7.52 12.13 2.92
CA ARG A 75 6.45 12.29 1.95
C ARG A 75 5.27 11.36 2.24
N LEU A 76 5.52 10.12 2.59
CA LEU A 76 4.45 9.21 3.00
C LEU A 76 3.74 9.72 4.26
N MET A 77 4.47 10.25 5.24
CA MET A 77 3.89 10.89 6.42
C MET A 77 2.95 12.06 6.07
N GLU A 78 3.29 12.84 5.05
CA GLU A 78 2.43 13.92 4.54
C GLU A 78 1.18 13.39 3.84
N LEU A 79 1.30 12.30 3.10
CA LEU A 79 0.18 11.69 2.37
C LEU A 79 -0.81 11.00 3.32
N ILE A 80 -0.32 10.40 4.39
CA ILE A 80 -1.11 9.65 5.37
C ILE A 80 -0.79 10.10 6.81
N PRO A 81 -1.11 11.34 7.18
CA PRO A 81 -0.98 11.77 8.58
C PRO A 81 -1.67 10.79 9.52
N VAL A 82 -1.21 10.72 10.77
CA VAL A 82 -1.83 9.87 11.80
C VAL A 82 -3.33 10.14 11.88
N GLY A 83 -4.12 9.07 11.84
CA GLY A 83 -5.57 9.14 11.85
C GLY A 83 -6.22 9.19 10.46
N THR A 84 -5.45 9.28 9.39
CA THR A 84 -5.98 9.21 8.03
C THR A 84 -6.57 7.84 7.76
N VAL A 85 -7.81 7.81 7.25
CA VAL A 85 -8.45 6.57 6.80
C VAL A 85 -8.06 6.34 5.34
N VAL A 86 -7.39 5.24 5.07
CA VAL A 86 -7.02 4.80 3.74
C VAL A 86 -7.77 3.52 3.39
N ASP A 87 -7.91 3.23 2.11
CA ASP A 87 -8.45 1.96 1.64
C ASP A 87 -7.32 1.04 1.18
N LEU A 88 -7.27 -0.15 1.77
CA LEU A 88 -6.32 -1.19 1.38
C LEU A 88 -6.96 -2.06 0.30
N GLN A 89 -6.30 -2.16 -0.85
CA GLN A 89 -6.75 -2.96 -1.98
C GLN A 89 -5.69 -3.99 -2.38
N ASN A 90 -6.12 -5.07 -3.04
CA ASN A 90 -5.24 -6.13 -3.51
C ASN A 90 -4.34 -6.69 -2.40
N ILE A 91 -4.93 -6.91 -1.24
CA ILE A 91 -4.23 -7.37 -0.04
C ILE A 91 -3.65 -8.76 -0.28
N LYS A 92 -2.39 -8.92 0.09
CA LYS A 92 -1.65 -10.17 0.00
C LYS A 92 -0.83 -10.38 1.27
N ASP A 93 -0.70 -11.62 1.71
CA ASP A 93 0.20 -11.97 2.79
C ASP A 93 1.64 -11.64 2.44
N ASP A 94 2.34 -11.08 3.40
CA ASP A 94 3.78 -10.87 3.32
C ASP A 94 4.51 -12.08 3.92
N LYS A 95 5.77 -12.26 3.52
CA LYS A 95 6.64 -13.30 4.09
C LYS A 95 6.96 -13.07 5.58
N TYR A 96 6.73 -11.88 6.10
CA TYR A 96 6.93 -11.54 7.51
C TYR A 96 5.61 -11.57 8.26
N LEU A 97 5.59 -12.20 9.43
CA LEU A 97 4.43 -12.27 10.30
C LEU A 97 3.97 -10.86 10.73
N GLY A 98 2.65 -10.62 10.68
CA GLY A 98 2.06 -9.33 11.07
C GLY A 98 2.21 -8.21 10.04
N ARG A 99 2.74 -8.51 8.84
CA ARG A 99 2.83 -7.58 7.72
C ARG A 99 2.01 -8.09 6.54
N ILE A 100 1.33 -7.18 5.89
CA ILE A 100 0.59 -7.43 4.65
C ILE A 100 1.09 -6.51 3.54
N ASP A 101 0.95 -6.94 2.31
CA ASP A 101 1.18 -6.10 1.13
C ASP A 101 -0.17 -5.61 0.61
N ALA A 102 -0.26 -4.34 0.28
CA ALA A 102 -1.50 -3.77 -0.26
C ALA A 102 -1.23 -2.53 -1.10
N ASN A 103 -2.12 -2.27 -2.06
CA ASN A 103 -2.26 -0.94 -2.63
C ASN A 103 -2.97 -0.07 -1.61
N VAL A 104 -2.48 1.13 -1.40
CA VAL A 104 -2.98 2.07 -0.40
C VAL A 104 -3.62 3.25 -1.11
N ILE A 105 -4.95 3.32 -1.04
CA ILE A 105 -5.72 4.36 -1.71
C ILE A 105 -6.02 5.47 -0.72
N LEU A 106 -5.57 6.66 -1.06
CA LEU A 106 -5.74 7.88 -0.28
C LEU A 106 -7.20 8.35 -0.31
N PRO A 107 -7.62 9.22 0.63
CA PRO A 107 -8.98 9.77 0.63
C PRO A 107 -9.38 10.48 -0.67
N ASP A 108 -8.42 11.01 -1.42
CA ASP A 108 -8.67 11.65 -2.73
C ASP A 108 -8.65 10.67 -3.92
N GLY A 109 -8.51 9.37 -3.66
CA GLY A 109 -8.52 8.30 -4.67
C GLY A 109 -7.18 7.98 -5.30
N ARG A 110 -6.11 8.71 -4.96
CA ARG A 110 -4.76 8.38 -5.48
C ARG A 110 -4.18 7.16 -4.77
N ASP A 111 -3.40 6.38 -5.49
CA ASP A 111 -2.57 5.32 -4.92
C ASP A 111 -1.28 5.93 -4.36
N ALA A 112 -1.02 5.74 -3.08
CA ALA A 112 0.14 6.32 -2.40
C ALA A 112 1.48 5.88 -3.01
N GLY A 113 1.61 4.61 -3.40
CA GLY A 113 2.80 4.11 -4.07
C GLY A 113 3.04 4.78 -5.42
N ARG A 114 1.98 5.02 -6.18
CA ARG A 114 2.04 5.75 -7.46
C ARG A 114 2.50 7.18 -7.28
N VAL A 115 2.01 7.85 -6.26
CA VAL A 115 2.46 9.23 -5.93
C VAL A 115 3.96 9.25 -5.70
N LEU A 116 4.46 8.34 -4.87
CA LEU A 116 5.90 8.26 -4.58
C LEU A 116 6.74 7.95 -5.82
N ILE A 117 6.28 7.04 -6.68
CA ILE A 117 6.97 6.72 -7.94
C ILE A 117 7.00 7.94 -8.86
N ASN A 118 5.87 8.62 -9.02
CA ASN A 118 5.78 9.81 -9.89
C ASN A 118 6.67 10.95 -9.41
N GLU A 119 6.90 11.05 -8.10
CA GLU A 119 7.78 12.05 -7.49
C GLU A 119 9.25 11.57 -7.39
N LYS A 120 9.55 10.40 -7.95
CA LYS A 120 10.90 9.78 -7.95
C LYS A 120 11.44 9.46 -6.56
N LEU A 121 10.56 9.27 -5.59
CA LEU A 121 10.87 8.85 -4.23
C LEU A 121 10.83 7.33 -4.06
N GLY A 122 10.37 6.62 -5.05
CA GLY A 122 10.37 5.19 -5.17
C GLY A 122 10.44 4.80 -6.64
N ARG A 123 10.58 3.51 -6.90
CA ARG A 123 10.59 2.96 -8.26
C ARG A 123 9.66 1.76 -8.36
N PRO A 124 9.14 1.46 -9.56
CA PRO A 124 8.34 0.25 -9.75
C PRO A 124 9.13 -1.00 -9.37
N TYR A 125 8.49 -1.92 -8.66
CA TYR A 125 9.10 -3.17 -8.22
C TYR A 125 8.05 -4.27 -8.15
N SER A 126 8.34 -5.42 -8.76
CA SER A 126 7.42 -6.56 -8.82
C SER A 126 7.99 -7.84 -8.21
N GLY A 127 9.03 -7.73 -7.42
CA GLY A 127 9.77 -8.85 -6.82
C GLY A 127 11.13 -9.08 -7.47
N GLY A 128 11.87 -10.02 -6.92
CA GLY A 128 13.21 -10.37 -7.40
C GLY A 128 14.30 -9.46 -6.85
N LYS A 129 15.38 -9.33 -7.60
CA LYS A 129 16.53 -8.53 -7.19
C LYS A 129 16.22 -7.04 -7.23
N ARG A 130 16.47 -6.36 -6.11
CA ARG A 130 16.33 -4.91 -6.00
C ARG A 130 17.56 -4.21 -6.57
N ALA A 131 17.34 -3.13 -7.32
CA ALA A 131 18.43 -2.26 -7.77
C ALA A 131 18.94 -1.41 -6.61
N GLY A 132 20.23 -1.03 -6.65
CA GLY A 132 20.82 -0.15 -5.66
C GLY A 132 20.34 1.29 -5.75
N TRP A 133 20.60 2.05 -4.69
CA TRP A 133 20.23 3.46 -4.56
C TRP A 133 21.44 4.39 -4.38
N CYS A 134 22.64 3.86 -4.47
CA CYS A 134 23.87 4.58 -4.20
C CYS A 134 24.62 5.08 -5.45
N GLU A 135 24.10 4.80 -6.64
CA GLU A 135 24.69 5.23 -7.91
C GLU A 135 23.97 6.44 -8.50
#